data_fc6fc8b23ce1eef25e845af0dbebf622
#
_entry.id   fc6fc8b23ce1eef25e845af0dbebf622
#
_cell.length_a   1.000
_cell.length_b   1.000
_cell.length_c   1.000
_cell.angle_alpha   90.00
_cell.angle_beta   90.00
_cell.angle_gamma   90.00
#
_symmetry.space_group_name_H-M   'P 1'
#
loop_
_entity.id
_entity.type
_entity.pdbx_description
1 polymer ?
#
loop_
_entity_poly.entity_id
_entity_poly.type
_entity_poly.pdbx_seq_one_letter_code
_entity_poly.pdbx_strand_id
1 'polypeptide(L)'
;MRGVFVDANESLAVILERLTKPGDPELRIHRDPDIASEQLPSVLDGAAIAIVDHTTLPTAVARNCAGLKHVVFLGTGARSYMNPEELAEFGIEVHLIKGYGDTAVAEATIALIWEAARGIARMDREMRAGNWLREDGMQLKGKTLGLIGFGGIAAEVARIATGSGLRVIAWNRTPKRHPGVEFTALEALLAQSHVVSLHLLLNDETRGFISRQRIAAMRPGVILVNTARGALVDEAAMIEALRSGHIRHAGLDVFNTEPLPSDHPLTRLPNVTLSAHSAFRTPEASENLIEAALQHCRRIARG
;
A
#
# COMPACT_ATOMS: atom_id res chain seq x y z
N MET A 1 25.03 20.53 -0.12
CA MET A 1 23.56 20.74 -0.31
C MET A 1 22.90 20.36 1.01
N ARG A 2 21.90 21.13 1.46
CA ARG A 2 21.19 20.89 2.72
C ARG A 2 19.82 20.31 2.45
N GLY A 3 19.36 19.43 3.32
CA GLY A 3 18.01 18.87 3.26
C GLY A 3 17.36 18.79 4.63
N VAL A 4 16.05 18.53 4.64
CA VAL A 4 15.26 18.33 5.86
C VAL A 4 14.34 17.13 5.67
N PHE A 5 14.30 16.22 6.65
CA PHE A 5 13.24 15.25 6.80
C PHE A 5 12.14 15.93 7.63
N VAL A 6 11.00 16.27 7.00
CA VAL A 6 10.04 17.24 7.55
C VAL A 6 9.06 16.64 8.56
N ASP A 7 8.78 15.35 8.47
CA ASP A 7 7.75 14.65 9.25
C ASP A 7 8.27 13.31 9.82
N ALA A 8 9.51 13.34 10.32
CA ALA A 8 10.14 12.14 10.84
C ALA A 8 9.50 11.70 12.15
N ASN A 9 8.93 10.48 12.15
CA ASN A 9 8.67 9.79 13.41
C ASN A 9 9.99 9.29 14.01
N GLU A 10 9.98 8.97 15.31
CA GLU A 10 11.19 8.58 16.04
C GLU A 10 11.89 7.36 15.43
N SER A 11 11.15 6.37 14.98
CA SER A 11 11.69 5.15 14.38
C SER A 11 12.48 5.44 13.09
N LEU A 12 11.90 6.22 12.17
CA LEU A 12 12.55 6.59 10.91
C LEU A 12 13.73 7.54 11.13
N ALA A 13 13.62 8.44 12.13
CA ALA A 13 14.70 9.35 12.51
C ALA A 13 15.95 8.57 12.95
N VAL A 14 15.80 7.59 13.85
CA VAL A 14 16.90 6.74 14.33
C VAL A 14 17.53 5.94 13.19
N ILE A 15 16.72 5.43 12.25
CA ILE A 15 17.23 4.71 11.08
C ILE A 15 18.05 5.66 10.19
N LEU A 16 17.55 6.88 9.93
CA LEU A 16 18.24 7.87 9.12
C LEU A 16 19.61 8.24 9.74
N GLU A 17 19.63 8.53 11.05
CA GLU A 17 20.87 8.82 11.77
C GLU A 17 21.89 7.69 11.67
N ARG A 18 21.44 6.44 11.85
CA ARG A 18 22.30 5.26 11.77
C ARG A 18 22.87 5.00 10.37
N LEU A 19 22.09 5.27 9.31
CA LEU A 19 22.48 5.00 7.93
C LEU A 19 23.22 6.16 7.26
N THR A 20 23.22 7.36 7.87
CA THR A 20 23.97 8.51 7.37
C THR A 20 25.47 8.28 7.50
N LYS A 21 26.22 8.57 6.44
CA LYS A 21 27.67 8.33 6.34
C LYS A 21 28.43 9.66 6.19
N PRO A 22 29.71 9.71 6.59
CA PRO A 22 30.56 10.85 6.28
C PRO A 22 30.57 11.15 4.77
N GLY A 23 30.30 12.41 4.40
CA GLY A 23 30.19 12.85 3.00
C GLY A 23 28.78 12.83 2.42
N ASP A 24 27.80 12.35 3.17
CA ASP A 24 26.38 12.52 2.80
C ASP A 24 25.96 13.99 2.89
N PRO A 25 24.91 14.43 2.15
CA PRO A 25 24.33 15.74 2.33
C PRO A 25 23.95 15.99 3.80
N GLU A 26 24.10 17.23 4.26
CA GLU A 26 23.65 17.64 5.58
C GLU A 26 22.12 17.53 5.63
N LEU A 27 21.59 16.59 6.43
CA LEU A 27 20.16 16.35 6.61
C LEU A 27 19.75 16.70 8.04
N ARG A 28 18.91 17.72 8.18
CA ARG A 28 18.25 18.05 9.45
C ARG A 28 16.99 17.19 9.59
N ILE A 29 16.74 16.67 10.78
CA ILE A 29 15.55 15.87 11.08
C ILE A 29 14.59 16.73 11.89
N HIS A 30 13.39 16.94 11.38
CA HIS A 30 12.29 17.56 12.10
C HIS A 30 11.40 16.43 12.66
N ARG A 31 11.39 16.30 14.00
CA ARG A 31 10.77 15.19 14.73
C ARG A 31 9.32 15.54 15.11
N ASP A 32 8.51 15.90 14.12
CA ASP A 32 7.09 16.14 14.26
C ASP A 32 6.35 15.45 13.10
N PRO A 33 5.84 14.22 13.33
CA PRO A 33 5.17 13.46 12.27
C PRO A 33 3.87 14.11 11.81
N ASP A 34 3.26 14.98 12.64
CA ASP A 34 1.97 15.62 12.36
C ASP A 34 2.11 17.10 11.97
N ILE A 35 3.29 17.49 11.46
CA ILE A 35 3.56 18.87 11.05
C ILE A 35 2.50 19.42 10.10
N ALA A 36 1.96 20.60 10.39
CA ALA A 36 1.03 21.28 9.51
C ALA A 36 1.72 21.83 8.26
N SER A 37 1.06 21.74 7.10
CA SER A 37 1.60 22.22 5.81
C SER A 37 2.08 23.67 5.85
N GLU A 38 1.40 24.52 6.59
CA GLU A 38 1.71 25.95 6.73
C GLU A 38 3.04 26.23 7.41
N GLN A 39 3.58 25.27 8.16
CA GLN A 39 4.88 25.38 8.85
C GLN A 39 6.05 25.00 7.93
N LEU A 40 5.78 24.31 6.81
CA LEU A 40 6.83 23.83 5.89
C LEU A 40 7.77 24.92 5.38
N PRO A 41 7.33 26.15 5.02
CA PRO A 41 8.26 27.20 4.59
C PRO A 41 9.31 27.54 5.65
N SER A 42 8.94 27.56 6.93
CA SER A 42 9.88 27.81 8.03
C SER A 42 10.81 26.62 8.29
N VAL A 43 10.27 25.40 8.26
CA VAL A 43 11.05 24.17 8.49
C VAL A 43 12.02 23.91 7.35
N LEU A 44 11.68 24.26 6.12
CA LEU A 44 12.50 24.07 4.92
C LEU A 44 13.42 25.27 4.62
N ASP A 45 13.47 26.29 5.49
CA ASP A 45 14.33 27.44 5.25
C ASP A 45 15.80 27.02 5.03
N GLY A 46 16.37 27.49 3.91
CA GLY A 46 17.72 27.17 3.46
C GLY A 46 17.94 25.73 2.99
N ALA A 47 16.90 24.90 2.86
CA ALA A 47 16.98 23.53 2.38
C ALA A 47 16.66 23.43 0.88
N ALA A 48 17.47 22.66 0.15
CA ALA A 48 17.22 22.33 -1.26
C ALA A 48 16.51 20.98 -1.43
N ILE A 49 16.53 20.13 -0.41
CA ILE A 49 15.91 18.79 -0.42
C ILE A 49 14.93 18.69 0.75
N ALA A 50 13.70 18.25 0.48
CA ALA A 50 12.75 17.80 1.49
C ALA A 50 12.60 16.28 1.39
N ILE A 51 12.73 15.55 2.51
CA ILE A 51 12.28 14.15 2.63
C ILE A 51 10.91 14.23 3.30
N VAL A 52 9.91 13.58 2.68
CA VAL A 52 8.50 13.63 3.10
C VAL A 52 7.94 12.22 3.17
N ASP A 53 7.38 11.84 4.32
CA ASP A 53 6.69 10.57 4.51
C ASP A 53 5.19 10.69 4.18
N HIS A 54 4.45 11.54 4.89
CA HIS A 54 2.99 11.66 4.74
C HIS A 54 2.46 13.09 4.87
N THR A 55 3.33 14.08 5.03
CA THR A 55 2.90 15.48 5.10
C THR A 55 2.39 15.97 3.74
N THR A 56 1.23 16.60 3.76
CA THR A 56 0.70 17.27 2.56
C THR A 56 1.55 18.49 2.22
N LEU A 57 1.97 18.59 0.94
CA LEU A 57 2.70 19.74 0.39
C LEU A 57 1.88 20.35 -0.76
N PRO A 58 0.90 21.22 -0.45
CA PRO A 58 0.16 21.95 -1.48
C PRO A 58 1.10 22.85 -2.30
N THR A 59 0.82 22.99 -3.60
CA THR A 59 1.62 23.82 -4.51
C THR A 59 1.76 25.27 -4.01
N ALA A 60 0.69 25.82 -3.43
CA ALA A 60 0.70 27.17 -2.84
C ALA A 60 1.69 27.31 -1.68
N VAL A 61 1.86 26.27 -0.86
CA VAL A 61 2.83 26.22 0.25
C VAL A 61 4.24 26.02 -0.30
N ALA A 62 4.42 25.09 -1.24
CA ALA A 62 5.72 24.80 -1.84
C ALA A 62 6.36 26.04 -2.50
N ARG A 63 5.56 26.91 -3.09
CA ARG A 63 6.02 28.20 -3.65
C ARG A 63 6.69 29.12 -2.63
N ASN A 64 6.34 29.00 -1.35
CA ASN A 64 6.90 29.78 -0.26
C ASN A 64 8.13 29.12 0.39
N CYS A 65 8.50 27.90 -0.03
CA CYS A 65 9.68 27.19 0.44
C CYS A 65 10.91 27.65 -0.37
N ALA A 66 11.51 28.75 0.04
CA ALA A 66 12.64 29.36 -0.67
C ALA A 66 13.83 28.39 -0.77
N GLY A 67 14.30 28.14 -2.00
CA GLY A 67 15.45 27.26 -2.24
C GLY A 67 15.13 25.78 -2.39
N LEU A 68 13.91 25.33 -2.12
CA LEU A 68 13.48 23.93 -2.33
C LEU A 68 13.54 23.59 -3.83
N LYS A 69 14.24 22.52 -4.18
CA LYS A 69 14.39 22.01 -5.55
C LYS A 69 14.00 20.54 -5.70
N HIS A 70 14.08 19.77 -4.64
CA HIS A 70 13.83 18.34 -4.68
C HIS A 70 12.98 17.90 -3.49
N VAL A 71 11.98 17.06 -3.77
CA VAL A 71 11.22 16.35 -2.76
C VAL A 71 11.49 14.85 -2.94
N VAL A 72 12.02 14.19 -1.93
CA VAL A 72 12.16 12.74 -1.85
C VAL A 72 10.97 12.21 -1.04
N PHE A 73 9.98 11.70 -1.74
CA PHE A 73 8.77 11.15 -1.10
C PHE A 73 9.00 9.69 -0.69
N LEU A 74 8.75 9.38 0.57
CA LEU A 74 8.95 8.06 1.16
C LEU A 74 7.84 7.08 0.74
N GLY A 75 7.77 6.78 -0.56
CA GLY A 75 6.80 5.86 -1.13
C GLY A 75 6.53 6.12 -2.60
N THR A 76 5.44 5.48 -3.10
CA THR A 76 5.00 5.60 -4.50
C THR A 76 3.76 6.47 -4.69
N GLY A 77 3.06 6.80 -3.60
CA GLY A 77 1.75 7.45 -3.60
C GLY A 77 1.77 8.97 -3.43
N ALA A 78 2.80 9.68 -3.88
CA ALA A 78 2.97 11.12 -3.67
C ALA A 78 1.75 11.97 -4.08
N ARG A 79 0.98 11.53 -5.08
CA ARG A 79 -0.23 12.25 -5.55
C ARG A 79 -1.33 12.40 -4.50
N SER A 80 -1.30 11.62 -3.43
CA SER A 80 -2.22 11.78 -2.29
C SER A 80 -1.83 12.94 -1.38
N TYR A 81 -0.59 13.45 -1.51
CA TYR A 81 0.01 14.43 -0.62
C TYR A 81 0.47 15.70 -1.35
N MET A 82 0.77 15.61 -2.64
CA MET A 82 1.26 16.72 -3.46
C MET A 82 0.93 16.50 -4.93
N ASN A 83 1.02 17.54 -5.75
CA ASN A 83 0.89 17.47 -7.20
C ASN A 83 2.29 17.56 -7.85
N PRO A 84 2.92 16.43 -8.23
CA PRO A 84 4.27 16.45 -8.80
C PRO A 84 4.40 17.26 -10.09
N GLU A 85 3.35 17.29 -10.92
CA GLU A 85 3.34 18.02 -12.19
C GLU A 85 3.38 19.54 -11.94
N GLU A 86 2.49 20.01 -11.06
CA GLU A 86 2.50 21.43 -10.69
C GLU A 86 3.80 21.85 -10.00
N LEU A 87 4.36 20.99 -9.13
CA LEU A 87 5.65 21.28 -8.47
C LEU A 87 6.78 21.40 -9.49
N ALA A 88 6.77 20.56 -10.52
CA ALA A 88 7.78 20.61 -11.60
C ALA A 88 7.72 21.93 -12.39
N GLU A 89 6.55 22.55 -12.57
CA GLU A 89 6.39 23.87 -13.21
C GLU A 89 7.14 24.98 -12.43
N PHE A 90 7.37 24.78 -11.14
CA PHE A 90 8.14 25.69 -10.26
C PHE A 90 9.58 25.24 -10.05
N GLY A 91 10.05 24.24 -10.80
CA GLY A 91 11.42 23.73 -10.70
C GLY A 91 11.65 22.83 -9.47
N ILE A 92 10.59 22.28 -8.89
CA ILE A 92 10.67 21.31 -7.78
C ILE A 92 10.43 19.91 -8.33
N GLU A 93 11.46 19.07 -8.31
CA GLU A 93 11.40 17.69 -8.78
C GLU A 93 11.00 16.74 -7.65
N VAL A 94 10.00 15.89 -7.89
CA VAL A 94 9.53 14.86 -6.92
C VAL A 94 10.12 13.50 -7.27
N HIS A 95 10.88 12.94 -6.34
CA HIS A 95 11.51 11.61 -6.44
C HIS A 95 10.72 10.60 -5.63
N LEU A 96 10.29 9.50 -6.27
CA LEU A 96 9.51 8.44 -5.63
C LEU A 96 10.41 7.25 -5.27
N ILE A 97 10.17 6.65 -4.12
CA ILE A 97 10.85 5.42 -3.70
C ILE A 97 9.96 4.23 -4.02
N LYS A 98 10.51 3.27 -4.78
CA LYS A 98 9.79 2.06 -5.21
C LYS A 98 10.50 0.81 -4.69
N GLY A 99 9.73 -0.26 -4.45
CA GLY A 99 10.26 -1.58 -4.16
C GLY A 99 10.75 -1.80 -2.72
N TYR A 100 10.79 -0.78 -1.89
CA TYR A 100 11.31 -0.87 -0.51
C TYR A 100 10.52 -1.83 0.38
N GLY A 101 9.22 -1.91 0.17
CA GLY A 101 8.29 -2.71 0.98
C GLY A 101 7.65 -3.86 0.21
N ASP A 102 8.15 -4.22 -0.97
CA ASP A 102 7.50 -5.25 -1.80
C ASP A 102 7.34 -6.57 -1.07
N THR A 103 8.36 -7.04 -0.36
CA THR A 103 8.32 -8.27 0.44
C THR A 103 7.36 -8.13 1.63
N ALA A 104 7.45 -7.04 2.40
CA ALA A 104 6.60 -6.82 3.56
C ALA A 104 5.10 -6.81 3.19
N VAL A 105 4.75 -6.05 2.14
CA VAL A 105 3.36 -5.98 1.64
C VAL A 105 2.91 -7.33 1.08
N ALA A 106 3.80 -8.07 0.41
CA ALA A 106 3.46 -9.41 -0.09
C ALA A 106 3.18 -10.38 1.04
N GLU A 107 4.00 -10.40 2.09
CA GLU A 107 3.80 -11.25 3.28
C GLU A 107 2.51 -10.90 4.02
N ALA A 108 2.22 -9.61 4.21
CA ALA A 108 0.95 -9.16 4.78
C ALA A 108 -0.26 -9.56 3.91
N THR A 109 -0.14 -9.45 2.58
CA THR A 109 -1.16 -9.93 1.63
C THR A 109 -1.41 -11.43 1.79
N ILE A 110 -0.35 -12.22 1.88
CA ILE A 110 -0.41 -13.65 2.10
C ILE A 110 -1.06 -13.98 3.47
N ALA A 111 -0.69 -13.27 4.52
CA ALA A 111 -1.31 -13.43 5.84
C ALA A 111 -2.82 -13.18 5.81
N LEU A 112 -3.27 -12.09 5.14
CA LEU A 112 -4.69 -11.80 4.95
C LEU A 112 -5.40 -12.88 4.10
N ILE A 113 -4.75 -13.44 3.08
CA ILE A 113 -5.30 -14.56 2.29
C ILE A 113 -5.54 -15.78 3.18
N TRP A 114 -4.55 -16.18 4.01
CA TRP A 114 -4.68 -17.32 4.92
C TRP A 114 -5.70 -17.09 6.01
N GLU A 115 -5.69 -15.89 6.59
CA GLU A 115 -6.65 -15.50 7.59
C GLU A 115 -8.09 -15.58 7.02
N ALA A 116 -8.34 -14.93 5.88
CA ALA A 116 -9.64 -14.96 5.21
C ALA A 116 -10.10 -16.37 4.81
N ALA A 117 -9.16 -17.25 4.44
CA ALA A 117 -9.45 -18.64 4.12
C ALA A 117 -9.81 -19.48 5.34
N ARG A 118 -9.30 -19.15 6.53
CA ARG A 118 -9.41 -19.98 7.74
C ARG A 118 -10.25 -19.35 8.85
N GLY A 119 -10.59 -18.05 8.78
CA GLY A 119 -11.38 -17.32 9.77
C GLY A 119 -10.72 -17.20 11.16
N ILE A 120 -9.37 -17.17 11.21
CA ILE A 120 -8.62 -17.24 12.47
C ILE A 120 -8.93 -16.03 13.36
N ALA A 121 -8.95 -14.81 12.80
CA ALA A 121 -9.23 -13.59 13.57
C ALA A 121 -10.66 -13.56 14.13
N ARG A 122 -11.62 -14.15 13.40
CA ARG A 122 -12.98 -14.31 13.91
C ARG A 122 -13.03 -15.29 15.07
N MET A 123 -12.42 -16.46 14.92
CA MET A 123 -12.36 -17.45 15.99
C MET A 123 -11.63 -16.92 17.22
N ASP A 124 -10.54 -16.16 17.07
CA ASP A 124 -9.83 -15.53 18.19
C ASP A 124 -10.73 -14.55 18.95
N ARG A 125 -11.46 -13.67 18.24
CA ARG A 125 -12.42 -12.72 18.86
C ARG A 125 -13.51 -13.46 19.66
N GLU A 126 -14.10 -14.49 19.07
CA GLU A 126 -15.16 -15.28 19.73
C GLU A 126 -14.63 -16.01 20.96
N MET A 127 -13.46 -16.63 20.87
CA MET A 127 -12.84 -17.30 22.02
C MET A 127 -12.54 -16.34 23.17
N ARG A 128 -12.05 -15.13 22.88
CA ARG A 128 -11.85 -14.08 23.89
C ARG A 128 -13.14 -13.56 24.50
N ALA A 129 -14.24 -13.63 23.73
CA ALA A 129 -15.60 -13.32 24.23
C ALA A 129 -16.25 -14.48 24.99
N GLY A 130 -15.56 -15.61 25.16
CA GLY A 130 -16.06 -16.81 25.86
C GLY A 130 -16.85 -17.78 24.99
N ASN A 131 -16.90 -17.57 23.67
CA ASN A 131 -17.64 -18.39 22.72
C ASN A 131 -16.71 -19.42 22.06
N TRP A 132 -17.08 -20.71 22.05
CA TRP A 132 -16.35 -21.76 21.33
C TRP A 132 -16.85 -21.90 19.91
N LEU A 133 -16.45 -20.94 19.03
CA LEU A 133 -16.79 -20.97 17.61
C LEU A 133 -15.88 -21.93 16.84
N ARG A 134 -16.46 -22.84 16.06
CA ARG A 134 -15.74 -23.61 15.02
C ARG A 134 -16.18 -23.16 13.65
N GLU A 135 -15.23 -22.77 12.81
CA GLU A 135 -15.51 -22.29 11.45
C GLU A 135 -14.87 -23.22 10.41
N ASP A 136 -15.67 -23.61 9.39
CA ASP A 136 -15.17 -24.41 8.28
C ASP A 136 -14.40 -23.51 7.32
N GLY A 137 -13.07 -23.66 7.33
CA GLY A 137 -12.17 -22.92 6.46
C GLY A 137 -12.06 -23.49 5.05
N MET A 138 -11.37 -22.76 4.18
CA MET A 138 -10.97 -23.19 2.84
C MET A 138 -9.52 -23.68 2.87
N GLN A 139 -9.24 -24.87 2.31
CA GLN A 139 -7.88 -25.30 2.01
C GLN A 139 -7.42 -24.59 0.73
N LEU A 140 -6.27 -23.92 0.76
CA LEU A 140 -5.77 -23.11 -0.36
C LEU A 140 -4.96 -23.91 -1.39
N LYS A 141 -4.31 -25.02 -1.01
CA LYS A 141 -3.59 -25.89 -1.95
C LYS A 141 -4.50 -26.33 -3.09
N GLY A 142 -4.07 -26.11 -4.34
CA GLY A 142 -4.83 -26.40 -5.55
C GLY A 142 -5.90 -25.36 -5.90
N LYS A 143 -6.08 -24.30 -5.11
CA LYS A 143 -6.96 -23.18 -5.44
C LYS A 143 -6.27 -22.19 -6.36
N THR A 144 -7.06 -21.35 -7.03
CA THR A 144 -6.56 -20.32 -7.94
C THR A 144 -6.52 -18.98 -7.23
N LEU A 145 -5.36 -18.34 -7.22
CA LEU A 145 -5.15 -16.94 -6.83
C LEU A 145 -5.07 -16.08 -8.09
N GLY A 146 -5.95 -15.10 -8.22
CA GLY A 146 -5.96 -14.09 -9.26
C GLY A 146 -5.32 -12.79 -8.78
N LEU A 147 -4.27 -12.34 -9.45
CA LEU A 147 -3.57 -11.09 -9.16
C LEU A 147 -3.99 -10.01 -10.16
N ILE A 148 -4.64 -8.96 -9.69
CA ILE A 148 -5.06 -7.82 -10.53
C ILE A 148 -4.02 -6.71 -10.41
N GLY A 149 -3.24 -6.50 -11.48
CA GLY A 149 -1.99 -5.75 -11.49
C GLY A 149 -0.80 -6.66 -11.16
N PHE A 150 0.34 -6.43 -11.84
CA PHE A 150 1.52 -7.26 -11.65
C PHE A 150 2.80 -6.39 -11.61
N GLY A 151 3.11 -5.91 -10.42
CA GLY A 151 4.36 -5.21 -10.07
C GLY A 151 5.25 -6.07 -9.15
N GLY A 152 6.20 -5.44 -8.43
CA GLY A 152 7.10 -6.12 -7.50
C GLY A 152 6.37 -6.87 -6.40
N ILE A 153 5.39 -6.23 -5.74
CA ILE A 153 4.55 -6.87 -4.70
C ILE A 153 3.84 -8.11 -5.25
N ALA A 154 3.18 -7.99 -6.41
CA ALA A 154 2.45 -9.11 -7.00
C ALA A 154 3.37 -10.27 -7.40
N ALA A 155 4.59 -9.97 -7.87
CA ALA A 155 5.59 -10.99 -8.18
C ALA A 155 6.02 -11.76 -6.93
N GLU A 156 6.20 -11.07 -5.82
CA GLU A 156 6.56 -11.69 -4.54
C GLU A 156 5.39 -12.49 -3.95
N VAL A 157 4.15 -11.96 -4.00
CA VAL A 157 2.93 -12.73 -3.67
C VAL A 157 2.84 -14.00 -4.50
N ALA A 158 3.09 -13.90 -5.82
CA ALA A 158 3.05 -15.06 -6.72
C ALA A 158 4.09 -16.12 -6.33
N ARG A 159 5.31 -15.71 -5.98
CA ARG A 159 6.38 -16.60 -5.52
C ARG A 159 5.97 -17.38 -4.28
N ILE A 160 5.45 -16.69 -3.25
CA ILE A 160 5.04 -17.30 -1.98
C ILE A 160 3.82 -18.21 -2.20
N ALA A 161 2.81 -17.73 -2.93
CA ALA A 161 1.59 -18.47 -3.19
C ALA A 161 1.84 -19.76 -3.99
N THR A 162 2.69 -19.70 -5.02
CA THR A 162 3.10 -20.88 -5.81
C THR A 162 3.82 -21.91 -4.93
N GLY A 163 4.75 -21.45 -4.07
CA GLY A 163 5.45 -22.30 -3.10
C GLY A 163 4.50 -22.99 -2.11
N SER A 164 3.34 -22.40 -1.87
CA SER A 164 2.28 -22.98 -1.01
C SER A 164 1.27 -23.84 -1.78
N GLY A 165 1.47 -24.06 -3.08
CA GLY A 165 0.66 -24.94 -3.92
C GLY A 165 -0.62 -24.31 -4.48
N LEU A 166 -0.74 -22.97 -4.51
CA LEU A 166 -1.79 -22.30 -5.27
C LEU A 166 -1.41 -22.23 -6.76
N ARG A 167 -2.41 -22.29 -7.64
CA ARG A 167 -2.26 -21.87 -9.04
C ARG A 167 -2.39 -20.36 -9.09
N VAL A 168 -1.39 -19.67 -9.65
CA VAL A 168 -1.40 -18.22 -9.77
C VAL A 168 -1.70 -17.80 -11.19
N ILE A 169 -2.76 -17.01 -11.37
CA ILE A 169 -3.11 -16.33 -12.61
C ILE A 169 -3.05 -14.81 -12.40
N ALA A 170 -2.71 -14.06 -13.42
CA ALA A 170 -2.59 -12.61 -13.31
C ALA A 170 -3.20 -11.87 -14.49
N TRP A 171 -3.68 -10.67 -14.23
CA TRP A 171 -4.01 -9.69 -15.25
C TRP A 171 -3.17 -8.42 -15.05
N ASN A 172 -2.69 -7.88 -16.15
CA ASN A 172 -2.01 -6.58 -16.15
C ASN A 172 -2.34 -5.82 -17.43
N ARG A 173 -2.53 -4.50 -17.35
CA ARG A 173 -2.85 -3.64 -18.50
C ARG A 173 -1.84 -3.81 -19.63
N THR A 174 -0.56 -3.79 -19.32
CA THR A 174 0.50 -4.09 -20.28
C THR A 174 0.82 -5.58 -20.20
N PRO A 175 0.87 -6.30 -21.34
CA PRO A 175 1.23 -7.72 -21.34
C PRO A 175 2.56 -7.98 -20.63
N LYS A 176 2.58 -9.00 -19.77
CA LYS A 176 3.77 -9.44 -19.02
C LYS A 176 3.94 -10.94 -19.12
N ARG A 177 5.16 -11.40 -18.79
CA ARG A 177 5.48 -12.82 -18.58
C ARG A 177 6.24 -12.95 -17.28
N HIS A 178 5.93 -13.96 -16.49
CA HIS A 178 6.63 -14.27 -15.25
C HIS A 178 6.61 -15.79 -15.03
N PRO A 179 7.74 -16.41 -14.66
CA PRO A 179 7.78 -17.85 -14.39
C PRO A 179 6.74 -18.25 -13.32
N GLY A 180 6.01 -19.34 -13.57
CA GLY A 180 4.99 -19.84 -12.62
C GLY A 180 3.69 -19.05 -12.55
N VAL A 181 3.49 -18.02 -13.40
CA VAL A 181 2.28 -17.21 -13.45
C VAL A 181 1.66 -17.26 -14.85
N GLU A 182 0.39 -17.61 -14.92
CA GLU A 182 -0.39 -17.60 -16.16
C GLU A 182 -1.09 -16.23 -16.31
N PHE A 183 -0.76 -15.48 -17.38
CA PHE A 183 -1.44 -14.21 -17.66
C PHE A 183 -2.68 -14.45 -18.52
N THR A 184 -3.82 -13.86 -18.12
CA THR A 184 -5.12 -14.07 -18.75
C THR A 184 -5.93 -12.79 -18.84
N ALA A 185 -7.06 -12.80 -19.55
CA ALA A 185 -8.03 -11.70 -19.58
C ALA A 185 -8.65 -11.49 -18.19
N LEU A 186 -9.03 -10.24 -17.89
CA LEU A 186 -9.58 -9.88 -16.58
C LEU A 186 -10.83 -10.68 -16.23
N GLU A 187 -11.73 -10.83 -17.19
CA GLU A 187 -13.02 -11.56 -17.03
C GLU A 187 -12.76 -13.02 -16.68
N ALA A 188 -11.81 -13.67 -17.35
CA ALA A 188 -11.43 -15.04 -17.07
C ALA A 188 -10.77 -15.17 -15.68
N LEU A 189 -9.95 -14.20 -15.27
CA LEU A 189 -9.36 -14.15 -13.94
C LEU A 189 -10.46 -14.07 -12.87
N LEU A 190 -11.40 -13.12 -13.01
CA LEU A 190 -12.49 -12.95 -12.04
C LEU A 190 -13.33 -14.20 -11.88
N ALA A 191 -13.69 -14.85 -13.00
CA ALA A 191 -14.54 -16.05 -12.99
C ALA A 191 -13.84 -17.30 -12.42
N GLN A 192 -12.52 -17.42 -12.56
CA GLN A 192 -11.77 -18.62 -12.17
C GLN A 192 -11.16 -18.54 -10.76
N SER A 193 -10.98 -17.33 -10.22
CA SER A 193 -10.23 -17.14 -8.98
C SER A 193 -11.04 -17.51 -7.74
N HIS A 194 -10.45 -18.31 -6.87
CA HIS A 194 -10.95 -18.55 -5.51
C HIS A 194 -10.56 -17.43 -4.57
N VAL A 195 -9.43 -16.78 -4.84
CA VAL A 195 -8.92 -15.60 -4.16
C VAL A 195 -8.55 -14.56 -5.21
N VAL A 196 -8.97 -13.32 -5.03
CA VAL A 196 -8.59 -12.16 -5.86
C VAL A 196 -7.82 -11.19 -4.98
N SER A 197 -6.63 -10.80 -5.42
CA SER A 197 -5.78 -9.82 -4.72
C SER A 197 -5.44 -8.65 -5.63
N LEU A 198 -5.54 -7.43 -5.07
CA LEU A 198 -5.39 -6.17 -5.81
C LEU A 198 -3.98 -5.60 -5.65
N HIS A 199 -3.33 -5.30 -6.78
CA HIS A 199 -1.97 -4.77 -6.86
C HIS A 199 -1.86 -3.65 -7.91
N LEU A 200 -2.93 -2.85 -8.07
CA LEU A 200 -2.97 -1.71 -8.97
C LEU A 200 -2.52 -0.44 -8.27
N LEU A 201 -1.87 0.45 -9.01
CA LEU A 201 -1.70 1.83 -8.60
C LEU A 201 -3.03 2.58 -8.73
N LEU A 202 -3.40 3.36 -7.72
CA LEU A 202 -4.57 4.23 -7.79
C LEU A 202 -4.27 5.46 -8.65
N ASN A 203 -5.11 5.67 -9.64
CA ASN A 203 -5.19 6.86 -10.47
C ASN A 203 -6.64 7.00 -10.99
N ASP A 204 -6.91 7.99 -11.85
CA ASP A 204 -8.25 8.25 -12.37
C ASP A 204 -8.82 7.06 -13.16
N GLU A 205 -7.98 6.30 -13.88
CA GLU A 205 -8.41 5.12 -14.64
C GLU A 205 -8.70 3.90 -13.74
N THR A 206 -8.07 3.83 -12.59
CA THR A 206 -8.16 2.67 -11.67
C THR A 206 -9.06 2.92 -10.47
N ARG A 207 -9.52 4.14 -10.25
CA ARG A 207 -10.52 4.44 -9.22
C ARG A 207 -11.82 3.69 -9.51
N GLY A 208 -12.31 2.93 -8.54
CA GLY A 208 -13.49 2.07 -8.70
C GLY A 208 -13.28 0.95 -9.74
N PHE A 209 -12.02 0.57 -10.02
CA PHE A 209 -11.72 -0.48 -11.00
C PHE A 209 -12.46 -1.78 -10.69
N ILE A 210 -12.56 -2.15 -9.43
CA ILE A 210 -13.39 -3.27 -8.97
C ILE A 210 -14.81 -2.76 -8.74
N SER A 211 -15.51 -2.52 -9.84
CA SER A 211 -16.89 -2.04 -9.88
C SER A 211 -17.89 -3.12 -9.45
N ARG A 212 -19.13 -2.74 -9.18
CA ARG A 212 -20.26 -3.64 -8.94
C ARG A 212 -20.34 -4.76 -9.99
N GLN A 213 -20.19 -4.41 -11.28
CA GLN A 213 -20.24 -5.39 -12.36
C GLN A 213 -19.09 -6.40 -12.27
N ARG A 214 -17.87 -5.95 -11.96
CA ARG A 214 -16.71 -6.84 -11.79
C ARG A 214 -16.83 -7.70 -10.56
N ILE A 215 -17.37 -7.17 -9.45
CA ILE A 215 -17.67 -7.95 -8.25
C ILE A 215 -18.69 -9.08 -8.60
N ALA A 216 -19.75 -8.74 -9.32
CA ALA A 216 -20.75 -9.73 -9.74
C ALA A 216 -20.19 -10.80 -10.70
N ALA A 217 -19.15 -10.47 -11.48
CA ALA A 217 -18.46 -11.42 -12.37
C ALA A 217 -17.44 -12.30 -11.64
N MET A 218 -17.13 -12.03 -10.37
CA MET A 218 -16.28 -12.91 -9.56
C MET A 218 -16.97 -14.24 -9.28
N ARG A 219 -16.16 -15.25 -9.07
CA ARG A 219 -16.65 -16.55 -8.63
C ARG A 219 -17.44 -16.42 -7.32
N PRO A 220 -18.66 -16.97 -7.18
CA PRO A 220 -19.37 -17.02 -5.91
C PRO A 220 -18.53 -17.69 -4.81
N GLY A 221 -18.47 -17.08 -3.63
CA GLY A 221 -17.63 -17.52 -2.52
C GLY A 221 -16.16 -17.15 -2.65
N VAL A 222 -15.83 -16.16 -3.47
CA VAL A 222 -14.46 -15.61 -3.63
C VAL A 222 -13.99 -14.96 -2.33
N ILE A 223 -12.68 -15.02 -2.08
CA ILE A 223 -11.98 -14.18 -1.10
C ILE A 223 -11.40 -12.98 -1.84
N LEU A 224 -11.66 -11.76 -1.35
CA LEU A 224 -11.09 -10.52 -1.89
C LEU A 224 -10.05 -9.96 -0.92
N VAL A 225 -8.84 -9.68 -1.41
CA VAL A 225 -7.78 -9.06 -0.60
C VAL A 225 -7.33 -7.75 -1.23
N ASN A 226 -7.26 -6.70 -0.42
CA ASN A 226 -6.80 -5.39 -0.85
C ASN A 226 -5.77 -4.81 0.13
N THR A 227 -4.52 -4.79 -0.30
CA THR A 227 -3.37 -4.13 0.35
C THR A 227 -2.83 -2.99 -0.51
N ALA A 228 -3.59 -2.56 -1.53
CA ALA A 228 -3.17 -1.50 -2.44
C ALA A 228 -3.78 -0.14 -2.05
N ARG A 229 -5.05 0.13 -2.41
CA ARG A 229 -5.78 1.35 -2.03
C ARG A 229 -7.27 1.05 -1.95
N GLY A 230 -7.97 1.63 -0.96
CA GLY A 230 -9.42 1.44 -0.78
C GLY A 230 -10.22 1.86 -2.01
N ALA A 231 -9.92 3.01 -2.58
CA ALA A 231 -10.62 3.60 -3.72
C ALA A 231 -10.51 2.82 -5.04
N LEU A 232 -9.79 1.71 -5.08
CA LEU A 232 -9.81 0.75 -6.20
C LEU A 232 -11.12 -0.03 -6.28
N VAL A 233 -11.89 -0.10 -5.19
CA VAL A 233 -13.08 -0.93 -5.06
C VAL A 233 -14.32 -0.06 -4.89
N ASP A 234 -15.42 -0.41 -5.55
CA ASP A 234 -16.76 0.05 -5.21
C ASP A 234 -17.13 -0.52 -3.84
N GLU A 235 -16.88 0.26 -2.80
CA GLU A 235 -17.03 -0.17 -1.41
C GLU A 235 -18.47 -0.56 -1.07
N ALA A 236 -19.46 0.18 -1.58
CA ALA A 236 -20.87 -0.14 -1.35
C ALA A 236 -21.23 -1.50 -1.97
N ALA A 237 -20.79 -1.76 -3.19
CA ALA A 237 -21.00 -3.04 -3.86
C ALA A 237 -20.26 -4.19 -3.17
N MET A 238 -19.05 -3.95 -2.65
CA MET A 238 -18.30 -4.93 -1.87
C MET A 238 -19.04 -5.30 -0.56
N ILE A 239 -19.55 -4.31 0.17
CA ILE A 239 -20.33 -4.52 1.40
C ILE A 239 -21.58 -5.36 1.12
N GLU A 240 -22.32 -5.06 0.04
CA GLU A 240 -23.49 -5.85 -0.37
C GLU A 240 -23.09 -7.28 -0.72
N ALA A 241 -21.99 -7.48 -1.46
CA ALA A 241 -21.48 -8.80 -1.83
C ALA A 241 -21.01 -9.63 -0.61
N LEU A 242 -20.43 -8.96 0.40
CA LEU A 242 -20.07 -9.59 1.67
C LEU A 242 -21.32 -10.04 2.45
N ARG A 243 -22.36 -9.18 2.51
CA ARG A 243 -23.62 -9.50 3.20
C ARG A 243 -24.38 -10.66 2.53
N SER A 244 -24.33 -10.73 1.21
CA SER A 244 -24.98 -11.81 0.45
C SER A 244 -24.17 -13.11 0.43
N GLY A 245 -22.90 -13.09 0.87
CA GLY A 245 -21.97 -14.23 0.78
C GLY A 245 -21.38 -14.44 -0.62
N HIS A 246 -21.66 -13.57 -1.60
CA HIS A 246 -21.02 -13.64 -2.92
C HIS A 246 -19.49 -13.46 -2.78
N ILE A 247 -19.04 -12.49 -1.96
CA ILE A 247 -17.70 -12.45 -1.40
C ILE A 247 -17.76 -13.18 -0.06
N ARG A 248 -17.08 -14.34 0.02
CA ARG A 248 -17.02 -15.14 1.24
C ARG A 248 -16.35 -14.37 2.38
N HIS A 249 -15.25 -13.70 2.09
CA HIS A 249 -14.45 -12.96 3.06
C HIS A 249 -13.64 -11.87 2.36
N ALA A 250 -13.44 -10.73 3.03
CA ALA A 250 -12.51 -9.70 2.58
C ALA A 250 -11.37 -9.50 3.60
N GLY A 251 -10.12 -9.52 3.13
CA GLY A 251 -8.94 -9.10 3.87
C GLY A 251 -8.51 -7.71 3.41
N LEU A 252 -8.64 -6.69 4.27
CA LEU A 252 -8.46 -5.29 3.91
C LEU A 252 -7.44 -4.61 4.80
N ASP A 253 -6.39 -4.06 4.19
CA ASP A 253 -5.40 -3.22 4.87
C ASP A 253 -5.63 -1.72 4.60
N VAL A 254 -6.48 -1.39 3.61
CA VAL A 254 -6.68 -0.03 3.11
C VAL A 254 -8.16 0.29 2.91
N PHE A 255 -8.53 1.57 3.07
CA PHE A 255 -9.91 2.03 3.09
C PHE A 255 -10.10 3.30 2.26
N ASN A 256 -11.37 3.65 1.96
CA ASN A 256 -11.69 4.91 1.28
C ASN A 256 -11.48 6.13 2.18
N THR A 257 -11.71 5.96 3.48
CA THR A 257 -11.45 6.96 4.52
C THR A 257 -10.52 6.34 5.54
N GLU A 258 -9.40 6.97 5.80
CA GLU A 258 -8.40 6.55 6.77
C GLU A 258 -8.08 7.70 7.73
N PRO A 259 -8.13 7.47 9.06
CA PRO A 259 -8.50 6.23 9.75
C PRO A 259 -9.94 5.78 9.51
N LEU A 260 -10.16 4.44 9.47
CA LEU A 260 -11.50 3.88 9.30
C LEU A 260 -12.39 4.27 10.48
N PRO A 261 -13.57 4.93 10.27
CA PRO A 261 -14.48 5.27 11.35
C PRO A 261 -14.95 4.02 12.12
N SER A 262 -15.08 4.14 13.44
CA SER A 262 -15.45 3.01 14.31
C SER A 262 -16.86 2.47 14.05
N ASP A 263 -17.76 3.31 13.51
CA ASP A 263 -19.13 2.95 13.14
C ASP A 263 -19.28 2.49 11.69
N HIS A 264 -18.17 2.41 10.94
CA HIS A 264 -18.17 2.02 9.54
C HIS A 264 -18.74 0.59 9.35
N PRO A 265 -19.56 0.32 8.32
CA PRO A 265 -20.18 -1.00 8.11
C PRO A 265 -19.19 -2.17 8.09
N LEU A 266 -18.00 -1.99 7.54
CA LEU A 266 -16.96 -3.03 7.49
C LEU A 266 -16.52 -3.52 8.88
N THR A 267 -16.59 -2.66 9.93
CA THR A 267 -16.20 -3.05 11.29
C THR A 267 -17.19 -4.02 11.96
N ARG A 268 -18.40 -4.13 11.40
CA ARG A 268 -19.49 -4.95 11.93
C ARG A 268 -19.70 -6.25 11.15
N LEU A 269 -19.05 -6.43 10.02
CA LEU A 269 -19.18 -7.64 9.21
C LEU A 269 -18.29 -8.76 9.77
N PRO A 270 -18.85 -9.96 10.05
CA PRO A 270 -18.09 -11.06 10.63
C PRO A 270 -17.08 -11.69 9.63
N ASN A 271 -17.29 -11.48 8.35
CA ASN A 271 -16.48 -12.00 7.25
C ASN A 271 -15.55 -10.91 6.64
N VAL A 272 -15.04 -10.03 7.49
CA VAL A 272 -14.01 -9.04 7.14
C VAL A 272 -12.89 -9.08 8.15
N THR A 273 -11.67 -9.10 7.66
CA THR A 273 -10.44 -8.92 8.44
C THR A 273 -9.82 -7.59 8.08
N LEU A 274 -9.54 -6.78 9.09
CA LEU A 274 -9.07 -5.41 8.96
C LEU A 274 -7.66 -5.28 9.53
N SER A 275 -6.79 -4.59 8.81
CA SER A 275 -5.52 -4.06 9.33
C SER A 275 -5.42 -2.57 8.98
N ALA A 276 -4.57 -1.83 9.68
CA ALA A 276 -4.61 -0.36 9.71
C ALA A 276 -3.54 0.26 8.79
N HIS A 277 -3.61 -0.04 7.47
CA HIS A 277 -2.68 0.42 6.44
C HIS A 277 -1.22 0.20 6.86
N SER A 278 -0.95 -1.01 7.35
CA SER A 278 0.32 -1.37 7.97
C SER A 278 1.07 -2.50 7.25
N ALA A 279 0.58 -2.94 6.09
CA ALA A 279 1.18 -4.03 5.34
C ALA A 279 2.68 -3.83 5.01
N PHE A 280 3.13 -2.57 4.86
CA PHE A 280 4.54 -2.24 4.61
C PHE A 280 5.37 -2.08 5.88
N ARG A 281 4.75 -1.98 7.07
CA ARG A 281 5.40 -1.59 8.33
C ARG A 281 6.18 -2.74 8.94
N THR A 282 7.38 -2.98 8.42
CA THR A 282 8.38 -3.86 9.04
C THR A 282 9.70 -3.08 9.24
N PRO A 283 10.56 -3.50 10.19
CA PRO A 283 11.88 -2.89 10.35
C PRO A 283 12.70 -2.91 9.06
N GLU A 284 12.65 -4.00 8.31
CA GLU A 284 13.38 -4.20 7.07
C GLU A 284 12.88 -3.24 5.96
N ALA A 285 11.57 -3.09 5.81
CA ALA A 285 10.99 -2.16 4.85
C ALA A 285 11.34 -0.71 5.21
N SER A 286 11.31 -0.35 6.48
CA SER A 286 11.69 0.98 6.98
C SER A 286 13.18 1.26 6.72
N GLU A 287 14.05 0.29 6.92
CA GLU A 287 15.47 0.41 6.62
C GLU A 287 15.74 0.57 5.13
N ASN A 288 15.10 -0.26 4.29
CA ASN A 288 15.18 -0.16 2.84
C ASN A 288 14.67 1.21 2.33
N LEU A 289 13.59 1.72 2.92
CA LEU A 289 12.99 3.01 2.57
C LEU A 289 13.97 4.17 2.83
N ILE A 290 14.54 4.21 4.01
CA ILE A 290 15.48 5.27 4.41
C ILE A 290 16.80 5.16 3.63
N GLU A 291 17.34 3.95 3.42
CA GLU A 291 18.53 3.80 2.57
C GLU A 291 18.28 4.27 1.14
N ALA A 292 17.11 3.96 0.56
CA ALA A 292 16.73 4.46 -0.76
C ALA A 292 16.59 5.99 -0.78
N ALA A 293 16.02 6.59 0.28
CA ALA A 293 15.93 8.06 0.42
C ALA A 293 17.33 8.70 0.45
N LEU A 294 18.24 8.15 1.25
CA LEU A 294 19.63 8.60 1.30
C LEU A 294 20.35 8.47 -0.06
N GLN A 295 20.09 7.38 -0.80
CA GLN A 295 20.64 7.21 -2.15
C GLN A 295 20.13 8.28 -3.12
N HIS A 296 18.85 8.68 -3.03
CA HIS A 296 18.32 9.82 -3.79
C HIS A 296 19.03 11.11 -3.40
N CYS A 297 19.15 11.40 -2.10
CA CYS A 297 19.84 12.60 -1.61
C CYS A 297 21.30 12.66 -2.06
N ARG A 298 22.03 11.52 -1.99
CA ARG A 298 23.43 11.39 -2.48
C ARG A 298 23.55 11.69 -3.97
N ARG A 299 22.61 11.20 -4.78
CA ARG A 299 22.60 11.42 -6.24
C ARG A 299 22.30 12.89 -6.56
N ILE A 300 21.33 13.49 -5.91
CA ILE A 300 20.96 14.90 -6.07
C ILE A 300 22.14 15.81 -5.69
N ALA A 301 22.89 15.48 -4.64
CA ALA A 301 24.02 16.29 -4.19
C ALA A 301 25.25 16.22 -5.12
N ARG A 302 25.34 15.20 -5.97
CA ARG A 302 26.43 15.03 -6.94
C ARG A 302 26.16 15.71 -8.30
N GLY A 303 24.93 16.16 -8.56
CA GLY A 303 24.48 16.79 -9.82
C GLY A 303 24.09 15.75 -10.80
#